data_a4abfd99337475bb081c3bc4ddb8f8e1
#
_entry.id   a4abfd99337475bb081c3bc4ddb8f8e1
#
_cell.length_a   1.000
_cell.length_b   1.000
_cell.length_c   1.000
_cell.angle_alpha   90.00
_cell.angle_beta   90.00
_cell.angle_gamma   90.00
#
_symmetry.space_group_name_H-M   'P 1'
#
loop_
_entity.id
_entity.type
_entity.pdbx_description
1 polymer ?
#
loop_
_entity_poly.entity_id
_entity_poly.type
_entity_poly.pdbx_seq_one_letter_code
_entity_poly.pdbx_strand_id
1 'polypeptide(L)'
;MKKYNFNAGPSMLPREVVEQTAAAVLDYAGTGLSLMELSHRSAEFKPILDEARALLKELLDVPAGYDVLFLGGGASMHFCMVPFNFLWIARKEKFLIIIFHV
;
A
#
# COMPACT_ATOMS: atom_id res chain seq x y z
N MET A 1 -24.02 -16.07 11.72
CA MET A 1 -24.59 -14.96 10.94
C MET A 1 -23.44 -14.07 10.46
N LYS A 2 -23.29 -13.82 9.15
CA LYS A 2 -22.21 -12.96 8.60
C LYS A 2 -22.54 -11.50 8.94
N LYS A 3 -21.59 -10.78 9.58
CA LYS A 3 -21.71 -9.34 9.82
C LYS A 3 -21.01 -8.58 8.69
N TYR A 4 -21.57 -7.46 8.30
CA TYR A 4 -20.99 -6.56 7.30
C TYR A 4 -20.46 -5.32 7.99
N ASN A 5 -19.20 -5.02 7.77
CA ASN A 5 -18.51 -3.86 8.35
C ASN A 5 -18.26 -2.81 7.28
N PHE A 6 -18.94 -1.67 7.38
CA PHE A 6 -18.82 -0.52 6.46
C PHE A 6 -18.15 0.68 7.11
N ASN A 7 -17.27 0.45 8.10
CA ASN A 7 -16.48 1.52 8.71
C ASN A 7 -15.52 2.14 7.68
N ALA A 8 -15.11 3.38 7.94
CA ALA A 8 -14.14 4.08 7.09
C ALA A 8 -12.76 3.41 7.04
N GLY A 9 -12.43 2.61 8.06
CA GLY A 9 -11.23 1.79 8.19
C GLY A 9 -10.94 1.46 9.67
N PRO A 10 -10.61 0.20 9.98
CA PRO A 10 -10.65 -0.96 9.09
C PRO A 10 -12.08 -1.32 8.68
N SER A 11 -12.23 -1.82 7.45
CA SER A 11 -13.51 -2.18 6.85
C SER A 11 -13.51 -3.65 6.43
N MET A 12 -14.63 -4.07 5.84
CA MET A 12 -14.78 -5.42 5.32
C MET A 12 -13.91 -5.62 4.07
N LEU A 13 -13.20 -6.76 4.04
CA LEU A 13 -12.47 -7.23 2.87
C LEU A 13 -13.25 -8.39 2.19
N PRO A 14 -13.07 -8.61 0.89
CA PRO A 14 -13.52 -9.82 0.23
C PRO A 14 -12.98 -11.06 0.94
N ARG A 15 -13.77 -12.12 0.97
CA ARG A 15 -13.38 -13.34 1.68
C ARG A 15 -12.12 -13.97 1.11
N GLU A 16 -12.00 -13.96 -0.19
CA GLU A 16 -10.86 -14.49 -0.93
C GLU A 16 -9.55 -13.78 -0.53
N VAL A 17 -9.60 -12.47 -0.35
CA VAL A 17 -8.44 -11.68 0.10
C VAL A 17 -8.04 -12.07 1.52
N VAL A 18 -9.01 -12.28 2.42
CA VAL A 18 -8.74 -12.70 3.80
C VAL A 18 -8.12 -14.09 3.83
N GLU A 19 -8.65 -15.03 3.03
CA GLU A 19 -8.13 -16.40 2.95
C GLU A 19 -6.70 -16.44 2.38
N GLN A 20 -6.45 -15.69 1.30
CA GLN A 20 -5.10 -15.56 0.72
C GLN A 20 -4.11 -14.91 1.70
N THR A 21 -4.53 -13.87 2.40
CA THR A 21 -3.70 -13.22 3.42
C THR A 21 -3.37 -14.18 4.56
N ALA A 22 -4.35 -14.95 5.04
CA ALA A 22 -4.14 -15.93 6.10
C ALA A 22 -3.13 -17.03 5.65
N ALA A 23 -3.25 -17.51 4.42
CA ALA A 23 -2.30 -18.48 3.86
C ALA A 23 -0.89 -17.87 3.76
N ALA A 24 -0.76 -16.64 3.29
CA ALA A 24 0.53 -15.96 3.16
C ALA A 24 1.19 -15.66 4.52
N VAL A 25 0.39 -15.45 5.57
CA VAL A 25 0.91 -15.29 6.94
C VAL A 25 1.46 -16.61 7.49
N LEU A 26 0.91 -17.74 7.08
CA LEU A 26 1.40 -19.05 7.52
C LEU A 26 2.65 -19.48 6.74
N ASP A 27 2.62 -19.34 5.42
CA ASP A 27 3.75 -19.65 4.54
C ASP A 27 3.58 -18.89 3.21
N TYR A 28 4.42 -17.92 2.98
CA TYR A 28 4.35 -17.14 1.73
C TYR A 28 4.97 -17.93 0.57
N ALA A 29 4.12 -18.33 -0.37
CA ALA A 29 4.52 -18.97 -1.63
C ALA A 29 5.44 -20.19 -1.49
N GLY A 30 5.34 -20.95 -0.39
CA GLY A 30 6.18 -22.13 -0.14
C GLY A 30 7.62 -21.83 0.24
N THR A 31 7.90 -20.60 0.69
CA THR A 31 9.26 -20.20 1.11
C THR A 31 9.64 -20.71 2.49
N GLY A 32 8.69 -21.25 3.26
CA GLY A 32 8.86 -21.59 4.66
C GLY A 32 8.91 -20.39 5.61
N LEU A 33 8.64 -19.19 5.08
CA LEU A 33 8.58 -17.95 5.85
C LEU A 33 7.18 -17.33 5.78
N SER A 34 6.76 -16.70 6.86
CA SER A 34 5.59 -15.84 6.86
C SER A 34 5.83 -14.58 6.00
N LEU A 35 4.80 -14.10 5.32
CA LEU A 35 4.86 -12.79 4.66
C LEU A 35 5.29 -11.67 5.63
N MET A 36 4.94 -11.79 6.92
CA MET A 36 5.31 -10.82 7.96
C MET A 36 6.79 -10.86 8.34
N GLU A 37 7.50 -11.95 8.02
CA GLU A 37 8.94 -12.12 8.27
C GLU A 37 9.78 -11.66 7.08
N LEU A 38 9.15 -11.41 5.91
CA LEU A 38 9.86 -10.95 4.73
C LEU A 38 10.20 -9.46 4.83
N SER A 39 11.45 -9.14 4.53
CA SER A 39 11.85 -7.74 4.41
C SER A 39 11.19 -7.10 3.18
N HIS A 40 10.68 -5.88 3.32
CA HIS A 40 10.16 -5.12 2.18
C HIS A 40 11.21 -4.81 1.09
N ARG A 41 12.49 -5.11 1.35
CA ARG A 41 13.61 -4.98 0.40
C ARG A 41 14.03 -6.32 -0.20
N SER A 42 13.44 -7.43 0.24
CA SER A 42 13.79 -8.75 -0.28
C SER A 42 13.30 -8.95 -1.72
N ALA A 43 13.92 -9.88 -2.42
CA ALA A 43 13.54 -10.25 -3.77
C ALA A 43 12.13 -10.84 -3.84
N GLU A 44 11.71 -11.52 -2.77
CA GLU A 44 10.40 -12.15 -2.64
C GLU A 44 9.29 -11.10 -2.42
N PHE A 45 9.58 -10.02 -1.69
CA PHE A 45 8.60 -8.97 -1.41
C PHE A 45 8.45 -7.94 -2.54
N LYS A 46 9.53 -7.71 -3.29
CA LYS A 46 9.53 -6.70 -4.35
C LYS A 46 8.42 -6.89 -5.39
N PRO A 47 8.12 -8.09 -5.90
CA PRO A 47 7.01 -8.30 -6.84
C PRO A 47 5.65 -7.90 -6.27
N ILE A 48 5.39 -8.15 -4.98
CA ILE A 48 4.14 -7.75 -4.32
C ILE A 48 3.96 -6.23 -4.38
N LEU A 49 5.01 -5.51 -4.06
CA LEU A 49 4.99 -4.05 -4.06
C LEU A 49 4.83 -3.46 -5.47
N ASP A 50 5.53 -4.04 -6.44
CA ASP A 50 5.48 -3.61 -7.83
C ASP A 50 4.08 -3.88 -8.44
N GLU A 51 3.48 -5.05 -8.16
CA GLU A 51 2.12 -5.38 -8.56
C GLU A 51 1.09 -4.45 -7.90
N ALA A 52 1.21 -4.21 -6.60
CA ALA A 52 0.31 -3.28 -5.90
C ALA A 52 0.37 -1.86 -6.50
N ARG A 53 1.55 -1.37 -6.87
CA ARG A 53 1.70 -0.09 -7.56
C ARG A 53 1.06 -0.09 -8.95
N ALA A 54 1.29 -1.16 -9.72
CA ALA A 54 0.73 -1.29 -11.05
C ALA A 54 -0.80 -1.29 -11.02
N LEU A 55 -1.39 -2.10 -10.14
CA LEU A 55 -2.84 -2.18 -9.97
C LEU A 55 -3.46 -0.83 -9.52
N LEU A 56 -2.80 -0.12 -8.61
CA LEU A 56 -3.27 1.20 -8.19
C LEU A 56 -3.20 2.23 -9.31
N LYS A 57 -2.14 2.21 -10.12
CA LYS A 57 -2.02 3.08 -11.28
C LYS A 57 -3.12 2.81 -12.31
N GLU A 58 -3.43 1.55 -12.54
CA GLU A 58 -4.51 1.13 -13.44
C GLU A 58 -5.90 1.53 -12.92
N LEU A 59 -6.22 1.15 -11.66
CA LEU A 59 -7.53 1.38 -11.07
C LEU A 59 -7.89 2.85 -10.88
N LEU A 60 -6.87 3.71 -10.66
CA LEU A 60 -7.05 5.14 -10.42
C LEU A 60 -6.72 5.99 -11.66
N ASP A 61 -6.45 5.35 -12.79
CA ASP A 61 -6.07 6.03 -14.05
C ASP A 61 -4.96 7.08 -13.81
N VAL A 62 -3.89 6.66 -13.13
CA VAL A 62 -2.80 7.57 -12.74
C VAL A 62 -2.03 8.01 -13.96
N PRO A 63 -1.97 9.31 -14.28
CA PRO A 63 -1.34 9.82 -15.49
C PRO A 63 0.17 9.53 -15.53
N ALA A 64 0.73 9.50 -16.74
CA ALA A 64 2.18 9.47 -16.92
C ALA A 64 2.86 10.66 -16.21
N GLY A 65 3.99 10.40 -15.56
CA GLY A 65 4.70 11.41 -14.75
C GLY A 65 4.27 11.50 -13.29
N TYR A 66 3.31 10.66 -12.87
CA TYR A 66 2.94 10.48 -11.46
C TYR A 66 3.35 9.11 -10.96
N ASP A 67 3.60 9.01 -9.67
CA ASP A 67 3.94 7.73 -9.04
C ASP A 67 3.11 7.45 -7.79
N VAL A 68 3.04 6.17 -7.40
CA VAL A 68 2.35 5.69 -6.20
C VAL A 68 3.40 5.40 -5.13
N LEU A 69 3.26 6.05 -3.98
CA LEU A 69 4.14 5.87 -2.83
C LEU A 69 3.34 5.28 -1.66
N PHE A 70 3.89 4.25 -1.02
CA PHE A 70 3.37 3.71 0.24
C PHE A 70 4.16 4.33 1.39
N LEU A 71 3.48 5.18 2.18
CA LEU A 71 4.11 5.93 3.26
C LEU A 71 3.44 5.61 4.59
N GLY A 72 4.25 5.39 5.63
CA GLY A 72 3.76 5.25 7.00
C GLY A 72 3.33 6.58 7.62
N GLY A 73 2.69 6.51 8.80
CA GLY A 73 2.35 7.69 9.61
C GLY A 73 0.94 8.24 9.45
N GLY A 74 0.13 7.64 8.57
CA GLY A 74 -1.26 8.04 8.34
C GLY A 74 -1.40 9.50 7.92
N ALA A 75 -2.64 10.01 7.89
CA ALA A 75 -2.95 11.38 7.50
C ALA A 75 -2.23 12.43 8.37
N SER A 76 -2.09 12.18 9.67
CA SER A 76 -1.47 13.14 10.60
C SER A 76 -0.03 13.47 10.22
N MET A 77 0.78 12.48 9.87
CA MET A 77 2.16 12.73 9.46
C MET A 77 2.24 13.40 8.09
N HIS A 78 1.28 13.17 7.21
CA HIS A 78 1.25 13.80 5.88
C HIS A 78 1.00 15.30 5.95
N PHE A 79 0.31 15.81 6.98
CA PHE A 79 0.22 17.25 7.23
C PHE A 79 1.59 17.91 7.46
N CYS A 80 2.59 17.15 7.90
CA CYS A 80 3.95 17.64 8.00
C CYS A 80 4.77 17.31 6.75
N MET A 81 4.68 16.06 6.25
CA MET A 81 5.49 15.60 5.12
C MET A 81 5.23 16.40 3.85
N VAL A 82 3.97 16.71 3.54
CA VAL A 82 3.62 17.48 2.34
C VAL A 82 4.22 18.88 2.38
N PRO A 83 3.99 19.72 3.41
CA PRO A 83 4.62 21.02 3.47
C PRO A 83 6.15 20.96 3.47
N PHE A 84 6.78 20.07 4.23
CA PHE A 84 8.23 19.97 4.27
C PHE A 84 8.86 19.64 2.92
N ASN A 85 8.17 18.88 2.08
CA ASN A 85 8.67 18.54 0.76
C ASN A 85 8.35 19.58 -0.31
N PHE A 86 7.21 20.29 -0.19
CA PHE A 86 6.73 21.18 -1.24
C PHE A 86 6.94 22.68 -0.97
N LEU A 87 7.05 23.12 0.28
CA LEU A 87 7.34 24.52 0.59
C LEU A 87 8.78 24.91 0.25
N TRP A 88 9.72 23.97 0.22
CA TRP A 88 11.14 24.22 -0.10
C TRP A 88 11.51 23.98 -1.56
N ILE A 89 10.67 23.30 -2.31
CA ILE A 89 10.99 22.92 -3.70
C ILE A 89 9.85 23.43 -4.59
N ALA A 90 9.94 24.66 -5.02
CA ALA A 90 9.24 25.15 -6.21
C ALA A 90 9.80 24.48 -7.48
N ARG A 91 9.99 23.16 -7.50
CA ARG A 91 10.45 22.38 -8.64
C ARG A 91 9.33 21.45 -9.15
N LYS A 92 9.09 21.59 -10.40
CA LYS A 92 8.28 21.04 -11.48
C LYS A 92 7.91 19.55 -11.47
N GLU A 93 7.98 18.82 -10.39
CA GLU A 93 7.59 17.41 -10.37
C GLU A 93 6.26 17.25 -9.62
N LYS A 94 5.28 16.66 -10.31
CA LYS A 94 3.94 16.42 -9.78
C LYS A 94 3.92 15.02 -9.17
N PHE A 95 3.66 14.92 -7.88
CA PHE A 95 3.47 13.64 -7.19
C PHE A 95 2.00 13.49 -6.78
N LEU A 96 1.41 12.36 -7.13
CA LEU A 96 0.16 11.91 -6.53
C LEU A 96 0.52 11.01 -5.34
N ILE A 97 0.27 11.48 -4.13
CA ILE A 97 0.50 10.70 -2.91
C ILE A 97 -0.80 10.02 -2.55
N ILE A 98 -0.83 8.70 -2.68
CA ILE A 98 -1.95 7.87 -2.20
C ILE A 98 -1.54 7.29 -0.86
N ILE A 99 -2.29 7.63 0.18
CA ILE A 99 -2.00 7.24 1.54
C ILE A 99 -2.81 6.00 1.88
N PHE A 100 -2.14 4.87 2.06
CA PHE A 100 -2.73 3.72 2.70
C PHE A 100 -2.35 3.72 4.18
N HIS A 101 -3.37 3.70 5.04
CA HIS A 101 -3.16 3.49 6.46
C HIS A 101 -2.93 2.00 6.71
N VAL A 102 -1.74 1.65 7.17
CA VAL A 102 -1.40 0.31 7.65
C VAL A 102 -1.37 0.34 9.17
#